data_442a80fc27558c741ba01a28f7f84b3a
#
_entry.id   442a80fc27558c741ba01a28f7f84b3a
#
_cell.length_a   1.000
_cell.length_b   1.000
_cell.length_c   1.000
_cell.angle_alpha   90.00
_cell.angle_beta   90.00
_cell.angle_gamma   90.00
#
_symmetry.space_group_name_H-M   'P 1'
#
loop_
_entity.id
_entity.type
_entity.pdbx_description
1 polymer ?
#
loop_
_entity_poly.entity_id
_entity_poly.type
_entity_poly.pdbx_seq_one_letter_code
_entity_poly.pdbx_strand_id
1 'polypeptide(L)'
;MAHFAELDENNIVLRVVVVGNDINTSAGPLGENDMHVDGETWCSKFFKTETNTWKQTSYDNNFRKQYAGIGYTYDAAKNKFISPKPHDSWALDANDDWQAPITYPTVTEEGGVKYMISWNENNLRWTATDNSDPVNNFNWDATALTWNNI
;
A
#
# COMPACT_ATOMS: atom_id res chain seq x y z
N MET A 1 15.26 -1.97 14.59
CA MET A 1 15.47 -3.08 13.62
C MET A 1 15.33 -2.54 12.22
N ALA A 2 16.18 -2.97 11.30
CA ALA A 2 16.09 -2.56 9.89
C ALA A 2 15.23 -3.55 9.11
N HIS A 3 14.47 -3.06 8.14
CA HIS A 3 13.60 -3.87 7.29
C HIS A 3 14.03 -3.75 5.84
N PHE A 4 14.11 -4.87 5.13
CA PHE A 4 14.54 -4.91 3.74
C PHE A 4 13.58 -5.72 2.89
N ALA A 5 13.20 -5.15 1.75
CA ALA A 5 12.38 -5.81 0.74
C ALA A 5 13.27 -6.44 -0.32
N GLU A 6 13.04 -7.71 -0.62
CA GLU A 6 13.61 -8.40 -1.78
C GLU A 6 12.72 -8.17 -2.98
N LEU A 7 13.31 -7.74 -4.08
CA LEU A 7 12.61 -7.41 -5.32
C LEU A 7 13.01 -8.38 -6.42
N ASP A 8 12.04 -8.79 -7.22
CA ASP A 8 12.29 -9.53 -8.45
C ASP A 8 12.81 -8.62 -9.59
N GLU A 9 12.98 -9.17 -10.76
CA GLU A 9 13.45 -8.48 -11.97
C GLU A 9 12.51 -7.35 -12.45
N ASN A 10 11.25 -7.38 -12.01
CA ASN A 10 10.22 -6.36 -12.31
C ASN A 10 10.02 -5.37 -11.17
N ASN A 11 10.91 -5.37 -10.17
CA ASN A 11 10.80 -4.55 -8.95
C ASN A 11 9.55 -4.87 -8.10
N ILE A 12 9.04 -6.09 -8.16
CA ILE A 12 7.94 -6.56 -7.32
C ILE A 12 8.50 -7.15 -6.04
N VAL A 13 7.93 -6.76 -4.91
CA VAL A 13 8.35 -7.26 -3.59
C VAL A 13 7.96 -8.72 -3.42
N LEU A 14 8.97 -9.57 -3.24
CA LEU A 14 8.81 -11.01 -2.99
C LEU A 14 8.63 -11.31 -1.50
N ARG A 15 9.37 -10.60 -0.67
CA ARG A 15 9.29 -10.69 0.80
C ARG A 15 9.91 -9.48 1.46
N VAL A 16 9.62 -9.30 2.73
CA VAL A 16 10.27 -8.33 3.60
C VAL A 16 10.91 -9.08 4.76
N VAL A 17 12.16 -8.77 5.06
CA VAL A 17 12.90 -9.35 6.17
C VAL A 17 13.24 -8.30 7.21
N VAL A 18 13.36 -8.75 8.46
CA VAL A 18 13.78 -7.92 9.59
C VAL A 18 15.22 -8.30 9.94
N VAL A 19 16.09 -7.31 10.04
CA VAL A 19 17.51 -7.50 10.37
C VAL A 19 17.82 -6.73 11.63
N GLY A 20 18.54 -7.36 12.55
CA GLY A 20 18.95 -6.73 13.82
C GLY A 20 19.83 -5.51 13.59
N ASN A 21 19.69 -4.49 14.43
CA ASN A 21 20.52 -3.28 14.38
C ASN A 21 22.00 -3.53 14.73
N ASP A 22 22.26 -4.64 15.39
CA ASP A 22 23.62 -5.08 15.78
C ASP A 22 24.41 -5.74 14.65
N ILE A 23 23.76 -5.97 13.50
CA ILE A 23 24.47 -6.47 12.31
C ILE A 23 25.44 -5.40 11.82
N ASN A 24 26.72 -5.75 11.79
CA ASN A 24 27.76 -4.87 11.29
C ASN A 24 27.90 -4.95 9.78
N THR A 25 27.89 -3.80 9.14
CA THR A 25 28.22 -3.63 7.73
C THR A 25 29.55 -2.85 7.60
N SER A 26 30.02 -2.64 6.39
CA SER A 26 31.19 -1.81 6.14
C SER A 26 31.03 -0.35 6.60
N ALA A 27 29.79 0.13 6.68
CA ALA A 27 29.45 1.48 7.16
C ALA A 27 29.09 1.53 8.65
N GLY A 28 29.18 0.42 9.36
CA GLY A 28 28.82 0.31 10.77
C GLY A 28 27.54 -0.48 11.02
N PRO A 29 26.99 -0.46 12.25
CA PRO A 29 25.76 -1.16 12.59
C PRO A 29 24.56 -0.65 11.78
N LEU A 30 23.66 -1.56 11.41
CA LEU A 30 22.41 -1.20 10.74
C LEU A 30 21.51 -0.38 11.66
N GLY A 31 20.79 0.57 11.08
CA GLY A 31 19.71 1.32 11.71
C GLY A 31 18.49 1.38 10.80
N GLU A 32 17.40 1.88 11.31
CA GLU A 32 16.16 2.00 10.52
C GLU A 32 16.01 3.36 9.85
N ASN A 33 16.80 4.34 10.27
CA ASN A 33 16.58 5.75 9.91
C ASN A 33 17.06 6.14 8.52
N ASP A 34 17.88 5.31 7.91
CA ASP A 34 18.53 5.62 6.64
C ASP A 34 18.33 4.50 5.62
N MET A 35 18.50 4.85 4.35
CA MET A 35 18.49 3.89 3.24
C MET A 35 19.90 3.31 3.10
N HIS A 36 20.17 2.25 3.86
CA HIS A 36 21.47 1.62 3.92
C HIS A 36 21.78 0.75 2.71
N VAL A 37 22.56 1.27 1.79
CA VAL A 37 23.08 0.48 0.64
C VAL A 37 23.90 -0.72 1.14
N ASP A 38 24.67 -0.56 2.20
CA ASP A 38 25.45 -1.64 2.79
C ASP A 38 24.56 -2.72 3.42
N GLY A 39 23.42 -2.36 4.00
CA GLY A 39 22.42 -3.32 4.46
C GLY A 39 21.77 -4.08 3.32
N GLU A 40 21.47 -3.42 2.22
CA GLU A 40 20.97 -4.04 1.00
C GLU A 40 21.99 -5.03 0.42
N THR A 41 23.25 -4.66 0.40
CA THR A 41 24.36 -5.55 -0.02
C THR A 41 24.52 -6.73 0.94
N TRP A 42 24.42 -6.49 2.25
CA TRP A 42 24.48 -7.56 3.26
C TRP A 42 23.35 -8.58 3.04
N CYS A 43 22.11 -8.14 2.81
CA CYS A 43 20.98 -9.01 2.54
C CYS A 43 21.23 -9.87 1.29
N SER A 44 21.70 -9.27 0.21
CA SER A 44 22.02 -9.99 -1.03
C SER A 44 23.01 -11.13 -0.81
N LYS A 45 24.06 -10.87 -0.04
CA LYS A 45 25.08 -11.88 0.29
C LYS A 45 24.58 -12.94 1.25
N PHE A 46 23.88 -12.52 2.31
CA PHE A 46 23.38 -13.41 3.35
C PHE A 46 22.36 -14.41 2.79
N PHE A 47 21.40 -13.91 2.02
CA PHE A 47 20.35 -14.72 1.43
C PHE A 47 20.74 -15.38 0.10
N LYS A 48 21.95 -15.12 -0.40
CA LYS A 48 22.46 -15.65 -1.68
C LYS A 48 21.53 -15.39 -2.86
N THR A 49 21.00 -14.16 -2.94
CA THR A 49 20.05 -13.73 -3.96
C THR A 49 20.70 -12.72 -4.90
N GLU A 50 21.80 -13.12 -5.54
CA GLU A 50 22.61 -12.23 -6.40
C GLU A 50 21.85 -11.67 -7.61
N THR A 51 20.77 -12.36 -8.03
CA THR A 51 19.92 -11.94 -9.15
C THR A 51 18.80 -10.99 -8.76
N ASN A 52 18.48 -10.90 -7.46
CA ASN A 52 17.42 -10.04 -6.94
C ASN A 52 18.00 -8.77 -6.31
N THR A 53 17.23 -7.72 -6.36
CA THR A 53 17.57 -6.43 -5.73
C THR A 53 16.99 -6.38 -4.33
N TRP A 54 17.71 -5.74 -3.41
CA TRP A 54 17.24 -5.47 -2.05
C TRP A 54 17.09 -3.97 -1.86
N LYS A 55 15.99 -3.56 -1.21
CA LYS A 55 15.72 -2.17 -0.85
C LYS A 55 15.24 -2.07 0.58
N GLN A 56 15.87 -1.19 1.36
CA GLN A 56 15.38 -0.92 2.71
C GLN A 56 14.00 -0.28 2.66
N THR A 57 13.13 -0.70 3.60
CA THR A 57 11.81 -0.12 3.80
C THR A 57 11.64 0.29 5.25
N SER A 58 10.81 1.28 5.53
CA SER A 58 10.55 1.77 6.87
C SER A 58 9.25 1.22 7.41
N TYR A 59 9.31 0.53 8.55
CA TYR A 59 8.13 0.05 9.26
C TYR A 59 7.17 1.18 9.66
N ASP A 60 7.73 2.35 10.00
CA ASP A 60 6.98 3.54 10.42
C ASP A 60 6.70 4.53 9.28
N ASN A 61 6.90 4.11 8.03
CA ASN A 61 6.69 4.94 6.83
C ASN A 61 7.54 6.23 6.78
N ASN A 62 8.74 6.22 7.35
CA ASN A 62 9.59 7.40 7.42
C ASN A 62 10.27 7.75 6.10
N PHE A 63 10.42 6.79 5.20
CA PHE A 63 11.00 6.98 3.87
C PHE A 63 10.41 6.03 2.86
N ARG A 64 10.63 6.31 1.57
CA ARG A 64 10.12 5.51 0.44
C ARG A 64 8.60 5.33 0.47
N LYS A 65 7.88 6.35 0.93
CA LYS A 65 6.43 6.51 0.98
C LYS A 65 5.76 5.65 2.05
N GLN A 66 5.95 4.34 2.02
CA GLN A 66 5.24 3.41 2.89
C GLN A 66 6.02 2.12 3.11
N TYR A 67 5.66 1.40 4.16
CA TYR A 67 6.20 0.07 4.43
C TYR A 67 5.88 -0.88 3.28
N ALA A 68 6.89 -1.59 2.80
CA ALA A 68 6.74 -2.53 1.72
C ALA A 68 5.95 -3.77 2.14
N GLY A 69 5.08 -4.23 1.28
CA GLY A 69 4.38 -5.51 1.42
C GLY A 69 4.64 -6.41 0.23
N ILE A 70 4.37 -7.70 0.38
CA ILE A 70 4.47 -8.66 -0.74
C ILE A 70 3.54 -8.22 -1.87
N GLY A 71 4.05 -8.21 -3.10
CA GLY A 71 3.32 -7.78 -4.28
C GLY A 71 3.36 -6.27 -4.55
N TYR A 72 3.92 -5.46 -3.64
CA TYR A 72 4.16 -4.05 -3.89
C TYR A 72 5.19 -3.87 -5.01
N THR A 73 5.12 -2.75 -5.70
CA THR A 73 6.12 -2.36 -6.70
C THR A 73 7.03 -1.30 -6.11
N TYR A 74 8.35 -1.45 -6.32
CA TYR A 74 9.30 -0.38 -6.06
C TYR A 74 9.49 0.46 -7.32
N ASP A 75 9.05 1.72 -7.28
CA ASP A 75 9.29 2.71 -8.34
C ASP A 75 10.67 3.32 -8.12
N ALA A 76 11.65 2.89 -8.92
CA ALA A 76 13.03 3.33 -8.78
C ALA A 76 13.22 4.81 -9.16
N ALA A 77 12.44 5.32 -10.11
CA ALA A 77 12.52 6.73 -10.55
C ALA A 77 12.03 7.68 -9.46
N LYS A 78 11.00 7.29 -8.72
CA LYS A 78 10.42 8.07 -7.61
C LYS A 78 10.98 7.67 -6.25
N ASN A 79 11.72 6.57 -6.17
CA ASN A 79 12.25 6.00 -4.93
C ASN A 79 11.13 5.74 -3.88
N LYS A 80 10.09 5.03 -4.31
CA LYS A 80 8.89 4.76 -3.50
C LYS A 80 8.41 3.32 -3.64
N PHE A 81 7.80 2.80 -2.57
CA PHE A 81 6.98 1.58 -2.66
C PHE A 81 5.53 1.97 -2.94
N ILE A 82 4.94 1.30 -3.91
CA ILE A 82 3.54 1.51 -4.31
C ILE A 82 2.79 0.20 -4.14
N SER A 83 1.65 0.26 -3.44
CA SER A 83 0.81 -0.92 -3.23
C SER A 83 0.22 -1.45 -4.54
N PRO A 84 -0.19 -2.72 -4.59
CA PRO A 84 -0.86 -3.26 -5.77
C PRO A 84 -2.10 -2.46 -6.13
N LYS A 85 -2.38 -2.37 -7.42
CA LYS A 85 -3.60 -1.73 -7.94
C LYS A 85 -4.83 -2.46 -7.40
N PRO A 86 -5.72 -1.79 -6.63
CA PRO A 86 -6.85 -2.47 -5.99
C PRO A 86 -7.95 -2.89 -6.95
N HIS A 87 -8.18 -2.10 -8.00
CA HIS A 87 -9.18 -2.34 -9.05
C HIS A 87 -8.70 -1.79 -10.38
N ASP A 88 -9.14 -2.40 -11.49
CA ASP A 88 -8.68 -2.03 -12.84
C ASP A 88 -8.97 -0.58 -13.20
N SER A 89 -10.09 -0.02 -12.73
CA SER A 89 -10.50 1.36 -13.01
C SER A 89 -9.73 2.43 -12.20
N TRP A 90 -9.04 2.02 -11.14
CA TRP A 90 -8.35 2.97 -10.27
C TRP A 90 -7.04 3.47 -10.90
N ALA A 91 -6.66 4.70 -10.57
CA ALA A 91 -5.42 5.32 -11.04
C ALA A 91 -4.68 6.01 -9.90
N LEU A 92 -3.37 6.13 -10.04
CA LEU A 92 -2.54 6.88 -9.09
C LEU A 92 -2.77 8.38 -9.24
N ASP A 93 -2.91 9.07 -8.14
CA ASP A 93 -2.94 10.53 -8.09
C ASP A 93 -1.52 11.14 -8.05
N ALA A 94 -1.45 12.46 -7.87
CA ALA A 94 -0.17 13.17 -7.80
C ALA A 94 0.72 12.75 -6.61
N ASN A 95 0.14 12.14 -5.58
CA ASN A 95 0.85 11.62 -4.41
C ASN A 95 1.19 10.12 -4.53
N ASP A 96 0.90 9.52 -5.68
CA ASP A 96 1.02 8.08 -5.91
C ASP A 96 0.13 7.24 -4.97
N ASP A 97 -1.05 7.76 -4.67
CA ASP A 97 -2.12 7.04 -3.99
C ASP A 97 -3.19 6.59 -4.99
N TRP A 98 -3.67 5.35 -4.83
CA TRP A 98 -4.72 4.82 -5.69
C TRP A 98 -6.05 5.51 -5.44
N GLN A 99 -6.69 5.99 -6.51
CA GLN A 99 -7.98 6.66 -6.47
C GLN A 99 -8.97 5.99 -7.41
N ALA A 100 -10.20 5.80 -6.93
CA ALA A 100 -11.31 5.40 -7.77
C ALA A 100 -11.68 6.52 -8.75
N PRO A 101 -12.30 6.20 -9.91
CA PRO A 101 -12.78 7.22 -10.86
C PRO A 101 -13.87 8.12 -10.27
N ILE A 102 -14.58 7.65 -9.24
CA ILE A 102 -15.58 8.42 -8.50
C ILE A 102 -15.03 8.73 -7.11
N THR A 103 -15.07 10.00 -6.70
CA THR A 103 -14.64 10.43 -5.37
C THR A 103 -15.36 9.67 -4.28
N TYR A 104 -14.62 9.32 -3.21
CA TYR A 104 -15.17 8.61 -2.06
C TYR A 104 -16.37 9.37 -1.46
N PRO A 105 -17.45 8.67 -1.10
CA PRO A 105 -18.66 9.32 -0.57
C PRO A 105 -18.37 10.21 0.63
N THR A 106 -18.97 11.39 0.62
CA THR A 106 -18.83 12.38 1.69
C THR A 106 -19.75 12.10 2.88
N VAL A 107 -20.78 11.27 2.68
CA VAL A 107 -21.73 10.87 3.72
C VAL A 107 -21.39 9.45 4.17
N THR A 108 -20.79 9.31 5.34
CA THR A 108 -20.41 8.02 5.93
C THR A 108 -21.39 7.58 7.02
N GLU A 109 -22.18 8.50 7.52
CA GLU A 109 -23.20 8.27 8.54
C GLU A 109 -24.35 9.26 8.35
N GLU A 110 -25.59 8.83 8.51
CA GLU A 110 -26.77 9.66 8.38
C GLU A 110 -27.90 9.12 9.26
N GLY A 111 -28.49 9.99 10.11
CA GLY A 111 -29.62 9.61 10.95
C GLY A 111 -29.34 8.44 11.89
N GLY A 112 -28.11 8.30 12.37
CA GLY A 112 -27.68 7.19 13.21
C GLY A 112 -27.36 5.91 12.45
N VAL A 113 -27.49 5.89 11.12
CA VAL A 113 -27.10 4.81 10.24
C VAL A 113 -25.66 5.01 9.81
N LYS A 114 -24.82 4.02 10.08
CA LYS A 114 -23.42 4.00 9.64
C LYS A 114 -23.30 3.13 8.38
N TYR A 115 -22.77 3.72 7.32
CA TYR A 115 -22.59 3.03 6.05
C TYR A 115 -21.28 2.27 6.01
N MET A 116 -21.34 0.99 5.64
CA MET A 116 -20.19 0.15 5.30
C MET A 116 -19.96 0.25 3.80
N ILE A 117 -19.02 1.11 3.41
CA ILE A 117 -18.81 1.56 2.03
C ILE A 117 -17.81 0.64 1.33
N SER A 118 -18.11 0.25 0.10
CA SER A 118 -17.22 -0.53 -0.78
C SER A 118 -17.33 -0.08 -2.23
N TRP A 119 -16.28 -0.36 -3.01
CA TRP A 119 -16.27 -0.09 -4.44
C TRP A 119 -16.86 -1.26 -5.22
N ASN A 120 -17.74 -0.96 -6.17
CA ASN A 120 -18.26 -1.93 -7.13
C ASN A 120 -17.62 -1.68 -8.50
N GLU A 121 -16.62 -2.48 -8.83
CA GLU A 121 -15.87 -2.35 -10.07
C GLU A 121 -16.72 -2.61 -11.32
N ASN A 122 -17.69 -3.55 -11.26
CA ASN A 122 -18.53 -3.87 -12.41
C ASN A 122 -19.44 -2.71 -12.82
N ASN A 123 -19.92 -1.96 -11.86
CA ASN A 123 -20.82 -0.82 -12.07
C ASN A 123 -20.13 0.54 -11.94
N LEU A 124 -18.83 0.56 -11.63
CA LEU A 124 -18.01 1.76 -11.45
C LEU A 124 -18.69 2.76 -10.50
N ARG A 125 -19.09 2.28 -9.32
CA ARG A 125 -19.72 3.10 -8.29
C ARG A 125 -19.40 2.65 -6.89
N TRP A 126 -19.57 3.56 -5.95
CA TRP A 126 -19.58 3.23 -4.52
C TRP A 126 -20.93 2.63 -4.13
N THR A 127 -20.88 1.57 -3.34
CA THR A 127 -22.03 0.93 -2.72
C THR A 127 -21.85 0.89 -1.22
N ALA A 128 -22.94 0.70 -0.49
CA ALA A 128 -22.86 0.54 0.96
C ALA A 128 -23.94 -0.44 1.45
N THR A 129 -23.67 -0.97 2.61
CA THR A 129 -24.66 -1.64 3.45
C THR A 129 -24.77 -0.90 4.79
N ASP A 130 -25.86 -1.10 5.51
CA ASP A 130 -26.01 -0.62 6.88
C ASP A 130 -25.95 -1.80 7.87
N ASN A 131 -26.15 -1.48 9.14
CA ASN A 131 -26.17 -2.47 10.23
C ASN A 131 -27.58 -2.95 10.60
N SER A 132 -28.57 -2.75 9.73
CA SER A 132 -29.95 -3.21 9.94
C SER A 132 -30.07 -4.73 9.83
N ASP A 133 -31.16 -5.28 10.34
CA ASP A 133 -31.57 -6.66 10.14
C ASP A 133 -33.02 -6.72 9.69
N PRO A 134 -33.30 -7.07 8.44
CA PRO A 134 -32.34 -7.36 7.36
C PRO A 134 -31.51 -6.15 6.91
N VAL A 135 -30.31 -6.42 6.40
CA VAL A 135 -29.38 -5.40 5.87
C VAL A 135 -30.00 -4.65 4.70
N ASN A 136 -29.93 -3.32 4.70
CA ASN A 136 -30.26 -2.50 3.55
C ASN A 136 -29.02 -2.29 2.67
N ASN A 137 -29.25 -2.19 1.37
CA ASN A 137 -28.22 -1.95 0.37
C ASN A 137 -28.45 -0.58 -0.29
N PHE A 138 -27.34 0.10 -0.61
CA PHE A 138 -27.38 1.45 -1.14
C PHE A 138 -26.42 1.61 -2.31
N ASN A 139 -26.79 2.46 -3.26
CA ASN A 139 -25.91 2.99 -4.30
C ASN A 139 -25.64 4.46 -4.04
N TRP A 140 -24.37 4.87 -4.22
CA TRP A 140 -23.98 6.26 -4.13
C TRP A 140 -24.36 7.03 -5.39
N ASP A 141 -25.09 8.13 -5.23
CA ASP A 141 -25.34 9.12 -6.27
C ASP A 141 -24.29 10.24 -6.14
N ALA A 142 -23.29 10.20 -7.02
CA ALA A 142 -22.17 11.14 -6.99
C ALA A 142 -22.56 12.57 -7.42
N THR A 143 -23.71 12.73 -8.09
CA THR A 143 -24.22 14.04 -8.50
C THR A 143 -25.02 14.69 -7.37
N ALA A 144 -25.93 13.93 -6.77
CA ALA A 144 -26.76 14.39 -5.68
C ALA A 144 -26.05 14.34 -4.30
N LEU A 145 -24.92 13.63 -4.21
CA LEU A 145 -24.17 13.36 -2.99
C LEU A 145 -25.03 12.70 -1.91
N THR A 146 -25.77 11.69 -2.30
CA THR A 146 -26.68 10.95 -1.42
C THR A 146 -26.58 9.44 -1.64
N TRP A 147 -26.98 8.67 -0.62
CA TRP A 147 -27.21 7.24 -0.72
C TRP A 147 -28.64 6.94 -1.13
N ASN A 148 -28.79 6.13 -2.16
CA ASN A 148 -30.10 5.64 -2.63
C ASN A 148 -30.27 4.19 -2.21
N ASN A 149 -31.31 3.91 -1.43
CA ASN A 149 -31.68 2.54 -1.05
C ASN A 149 -32.13 1.75 -2.30
N ILE A 150 -31.75 0.50 -2.39
CA ILE A 150 -32.09 -0.41 -3.49
C ILE A 150 -32.79 -1.68 -3.03
#